data_713446a28330aa1fd19664d55ecc2e5f
#
_entry.id   713446a28330aa1fd19664d55ecc2e5f
#
_cell.length_a   1.000
_cell.length_b   1.000
_cell.length_c   1.000
_cell.angle_alpha   90.00
_cell.angle_beta   90.00
_cell.angle_gamma   90.00
#
_symmetry.space_group_name_H-M   'P 1'
#
loop_
_entity.id
_entity.type
_entity.pdbx_description
1 polymer ?
#
loop_
_entity_poly.entity_id
_entity_poly.type
_entity_poly.pdbx_seq_one_letter_code
_entity_poly.pdbx_strand_id
1 'polypeptide(L)'
;MADTRGTILIVDDDSATGELLSEYLGGKQLAVARARNLDEALAELENERPDAVLISMRLGEADGLETLRRIREVNVQVGVLVMAEQEDADRAKGALALGALDYLLKPLDFDYLGRAIEKALAASAPGLDYAETPIAPVGPLSPAGLLYTLALEVFRSTRPLSPEARASVGTALEQAALAAMQRGVGGEKAEVIRALNQVRNMIRFAQDLGDISAETAGRLDEHMVRARRSVGLS
;
A
#
# COMPACT_ATOMS: atom_id res chain seq x y z
N MET A 1 14.29 16.30 -14.66
CA MET A 1 14.00 15.47 -13.49
C MET A 1 12.66 15.93 -12.98
N ALA A 2 11.70 15.01 -12.79
CA ALA A 2 10.43 15.40 -12.18
C ALA A 2 10.74 15.90 -10.77
N ASP A 3 10.19 17.04 -10.41
CA ASP A 3 10.35 17.63 -9.08
C ASP A 3 9.55 16.75 -8.09
N THR A 4 10.23 15.85 -7.38
CA THR A 4 9.61 14.96 -6.42
C THR A 4 9.39 15.70 -5.11
N ARG A 5 8.19 15.54 -4.52
CA ARG A 5 7.79 16.20 -3.26
C ARG A 5 8.51 15.63 -2.02
N GLY A 6 9.16 14.48 -2.17
CA GLY A 6 9.89 13.78 -1.13
C GLY A 6 10.13 12.32 -1.49
N THR A 7 10.91 11.63 -0.67
CA THR A 7 11.27 10.22 -0.83
C THR A 7 10.69 9.40 0.32
N ILE A 8 10.00 8.31 -0.01
CA ILE A 8 9.43 7.37 0.96
C ILE A 8 10.19 6.04 0.85
N LEU A 9 10.67 5.52 1.97
CA LEU A 9 11.19 4.16 2.06
C LEU A 9 10.06 3.22 2.50
N ILE A 10 9.78 2.20 1.72
CA ILE A 10 8.86 1.11 2.07
C ILE A 10 9.68 -0.09 2.50
N VAL A 11 9.43 -0.58 3.71
CA VAL A 11 10.06 -1.78 4.27
C VAL A 11 8.97 -2.85 4.44
N ASP A 12 8.85 -3.75 3.47
CA ASP A 12 7.85 -4.83 3.45
C ASP A 12 8.40 -6.01 2.63
N ASP A 13 8.34 -7.23 3.15
CA ASP A 13 8.78 -8.45 2.45
C ASP A 13 7.77 -8.93 1.41
N ASP A 14 6.47 -8.51 1.52
CA ASP A 14 5.47 -8.72 0.47
C ASP A 14 5.69 -7.73 -0.68
N SER A 15 6.31 -8.24 -1.73
CA SER A 15 6.60 -7.40 -2.90
C SER A 15 5.36 -6.90 -3.63
N ALA A 16 4.19 -7.57 -3.52
CA ALA A 16 2.95 -7.07 -4.11
C ALA A 16 2.44 -5.82 -3.37
N THR A 17 2.51 -5.83 -2.03
CA THR A 17 2.25 -4.64 -1.20
C THR A 17 3.21 -3.51 -1.56
N GLY A 18 4.50 -3.81 -1.67
CA GLY A 18 5.51 -2.83 -2.05
C GLY A 18 5.29 -2.23 -3.45
N GLU A 19 4.89 -3.03 -4.44
CA GLU A 19 4.56 -2.54 -5.79
C GLU A 19 3.30 -1.68 -5.81
N LEU A 20 2.23 -2.12 -5.16
CA LEU A 20 0.98 -1.37 -5.05
C LEU A 20 1.21 -0.01 -4.38
N LEU A 21 1.95 0.02 -3.28
CA LEU A 21 2.28 1.27 -2.59
C LEU A 21 3.17 2.18 -3.44
N SER A 22 4.15 1.60 -4.16
CA SER A 22 5.04 2.39 -5.03
C SER A 22 4.25 3.07 -6.16
N GLU A 23 3.31 2.36 -6.79
CA GLU A 23 2.46 2.92 -7.84
C GLU A 23 1.54 4.02 -7.28
N TYR A 24 0.92 3.80 -6.12
CA TYR A 24 0.08 4.80 -5.46
C TYR A 24 0.86 6.08 -5.11
N LEU A 25 2.04 5.93 -4.50
CA LEU A 25 2.87 7.05 -4.07
C LEU A 25 3.52 7.79 -5.25
N GLY A 26 3.93 7.04 -6.27
CA GLY A 26 4.42 7.62 -7.54
C GLY A 26 3.38 8.52 -8.20
N GLY A 27 2.09 8.13 -8.16
CA GLY A 27 0.98 8.97 -8.61
C GLY A 27 0.79 10.27 -7.81
N LYS A 28 1.39 10.36 -6.60
CA LYS A 28 1.42 11.57 -5.76
C LYS A 28 2.72 12.38 -5.88
N GLN A 29 3.54 12.10 -6.88
CA GLN A 29 4.84 12.74 -7.11
C GLN A 29 5.85 12.49 -5.96
N LEU A 30 5.78 11.34 -5.31
CA LEU A 30 6.73 10.90 -4.31
C LEU A 30 7.71 9.89 -4.93
N ALA A 31 9.00 10.03 -4.65
CA ALA A 31 9.98 9.00 -4.95
C ALA A 31 9.83 7.85 -3.93
N VAL A 32 10.05 6.63 -4.38
CA VAL A 32 9.91 5.44 -3.53
C VAL A 32 11.16 4.59 -3.62
N ALA A 33 11.81 4.38 -2.47
CA ALA A 33 12.79 3.34 -2.23
C ALA A 33 12.11 2.12 -1.59
N ARG A 34 12.66 0.93 -1.77
CA ARG A 34 12.09 -0.30 -1.24
C ARG A 34 13.17 -1.15 -0.58
N ALA A 35 12.83 -1.69 0.59
CA ALA A 35 13.62 -2.68 1.31
C ALA A 35 12.73 -3.86 1.72
N ARG A 36 13.28 -5.05 1.79
CA ARG A 36 12.56 -6.28 2.12
C ARG A 36 12.89 -6.80 3.52
N ASN A 37 13.91 -6.23 4.13
CA ASN A 37 14.42 -6.61 5.44
C ASN A 37 15.13 -5.43 6.11
N LEU A 38 15.59 -5.64 7.34
CA LEU A 38 16.28 -4.62 8.12
C LEU A 38 17.58 -4.14 7.46
N ASP A 39 18.40 -5.04 6.94
CA ASP A 39 19.72 -4.70 6.40
C ASP A 39 19.58 -3.81 5.15
N GLU A 40 18.64 -4.18 4.25
CA GLU A 40 18.29 -3.35 3.10
C GLU A 40 17.72 -1.99 3.53
N ALA A 41 16.86 -1.96 4.57
CA ALA A 41 16.28 -0.74 5.07
C ALA A 41 17.33 0.23 5.61
N LEU A 42 18.33 -0.26 6.35
CA LEU A 42 19.42 0.55 6.86
C LEU A 42 20.31 1.08 5.73
N ALA A 43 20.61 0.26 4.71
CA ALA A 43 21.35 0.69 3.53
C ALA A 43 20.61 1.81 2.76
N GLU A 44 19.30 1.66 2.56
CA GLU A 44 18.48 2.67 1.88
C GLU A 44 18.37 3.98 2.68
N LEU A 45 18.34 3.91 4.01
CA LEU A 45 18.36 5.10 4.88
C LEU A 45 19.64 5.93 4.70
N GLU A 46 20.78 5.27 4.51
CA GLU A 46 22.06 5.94 4.30
C GLU A 46 22.16 6.51 2.87
N ASN A 47 21.73 5.74 1.87
CA ASN A 47 21.88 6.08 0.45
C ASN A 47 20.86 7.15 0.00
N GLU A 48 19.58 6.92 0.25
CA GLU A 48 18.47 7.72 -0.29
C GLU A 48 17.99 8.82 0.67
N ARG A 49 18.33 8.70 1.96
CA ARG A 49 17.92 9.64 3.02
C ARG A 49 16.44 9.98 2.93
N PRO A 50 15.55 8.98 3.05
CA PRO A 50 14.13 9.16 2.85
C PRO A 50 13.55 10.16 3.87
N ASP A 51 12.54 10.91 3.44
CA ASP A 51 11.80 11.85 4.28
C ASP A 51 10.81 11.14 5.21
N ALA A 52 10.32 9.96 4.81
CA ALA A 52 9.50 9.13 5.68
C ALA A 52 9.71 7.63 5.38
N VAL A 53 9.38 6.78 6.36
CA VAL A 53 9.50 5.33 6.28
C VAL A 53 8.16 4.66 6.59
N LEU A 54 7.74 3.73 5.74
CA LEU A 54 6.64 2.81 5.98
C LEU A 54 7.21 1.44 6.31
N ILE A 55 6.94 0.91 7.51
CA ILE A 55 7.47 -0.39 7.96
C ILE A 55 6.33 -1.39 8.14
N SER A 56 6.41 -2.57 7.53
CA SER A 56 5.54 -3.70 7.87
C SER A 56 5.89 -4.23 9.27
N MET A 57 4.87 -4.54 10.08
CA MET A 57 5.05 -5.18 11.39
C MET A 57 5.70 -6.56 11.25
N ARG A 58 5.42 -7.27 10.16
CA ARG A 58 6.01 -8.57 9.82
C ARG A 58 6.96 -8.39 8.65
N LEU A 59 8.21 -8.82 8.81
CA LEU A 59 9.29 -8.73 7.81
C LEU A 59 10.01 -10.09 7.73
N GLY A 60 9.34 -11.11 7.21
CA GLY A 60 9.85 -12.48 7.22
C GLY A 60 10.08 -12.97 8.66
N GLU A 61 11.33 -13.24 9.01
CA GLU A 61 11.72 -13.64 10.37
C GLU A 61 11.97 -12.43 11.29
N ALA A 62 12.09 -11.22 10.75
CA ALA A 62 12.34 -10.01 11.53
C ALA A 62 11.04 -9.36 12.05
N ASP A 63 11.19 -8.64 13.16
CA ASP A 63 10.09 -7.88 13.78
C ASP A 63 10.15 -6.40 13.33
N GLY A 64 9.02 -5.87 12.84
CA GLY A 64 8.91 -4.47 12.47
C GLY A 64 9.19 -3.49 13.62
N LEU A 65 8.92 -3.87 14.88
CA LEU A 65 9.29 -3.05 16.04
C LEU A 65 10.80 -3.01 16.26
N GLU A 66 11.51 -4.11 16.00
CA GLU A 66 12.97 -4.13 16.06
C GLU A 66 13.54 -3.27 14.94
N THR A 67 12.99 -3.37 13.73
CA THR A 67 13.36 -2.52 12.60
C THR A 67 13.15 -1.03 12.94
N LEU A 68 12.04 -0.67 13.56
CA LEU A 68 11.79 0.69 14.04
C LEU A 68 12.84 1.17 15.04
N ARG A 69 13.22 0.33 16.03
CA ARG A 69 14.28 0.67 17.01
C ARG A 69 15.60 0.96 16.31
N ARG A 70 16.01 0.08 15.39
CA ARG A 70 17.26 0.25 14.64
C ARG A 70 17.25 1.51 13.77
N ILE A 71 16.13 1.80 13.13
CA ILE A 71 15.98 3.05 12.36
C ILE A 71 16.11 4.27 13.28
N ARG A 72 15.51 4.23 14.47
CA ARG A 72 15.63 5.33 15.45
C ARG A 72 17.06 5.53 15.99
N GLU A 73 17.86 4.47 16.07
CA GLU A 73 19.28 4.59 16.44
C GLU A 73 20.10 5.32 15.37
N VAL A 74 19.75 5.14 14.09
CA VAL A 74 20.44 5.75 12.94
C VAL A 74 19.87 7.15 12.62
N ASN A 75 18.56 7.31 12.65
CA ASN A 75 17.87 8.56 12.34
C ASN A 75 16.66 8.78 13.25
N VAL A 76 16.84 9.67 14.22
CA VAL A 76 15.80 10.00 15.22
C VAL A 76 14.65 10.82 14.64
N GLN A 77 14.87 11.54 13.53
CA GLN A 77 13.94 12.54 13.02
C GLN A 77 13.07 12.06 11.85
N VAL A 78 13.47 10.97 11.15
CA VAL A 78 12.66 10.49 10.03
C VAL A 78 11.26 10.10 10.47
N GLY A 79 10.23 10.52 9.74
CA GLY A 79 8.84 10.15 10.02
C GLY A 79 8.63 8.66 9.79
N VAL A 80 8.25 7.88 10.82
CA VAL A 80 8.02 6.43 10.67
C VAL A 80 6.55 6.10 10.89
N LEU A 81 5.97 5.37 9.94
CA LEU A 81 4.63 4.80 9.99
C LEU A 81 4.75 3.27 10.00
N VAL A 82 3.94 2.59 10.81
CA VAL A 82 3.95 1.13 10.91
C VAL A 82 2.69 0.55 10.30
N MET A 83 2.83 -0.43 9.40
CA MET A 83 1.72 -1.19 8.82
C MET A 83 1.59 -2.53 9.52
N ALA A 84 0.39 -2.90 9.94
CA ALA A 84 0.15 -4.12 10.70
C ALA A 84 -1.11 -4.85 10.23
N GLU A 85 -1.12 -6.16 10.36
CA GLU A 85 -2.35 -6.95 10.25
C GLU A 85 -3.26 -6.71 11.47
N GLN A 86 -4.56 -7.04 11.35
CA GLN A 86 -5.53 -6.85 12.44
C GLN A 86 -5.11 -7.59 13.71
N GLU A 87 -4.49 -8.76 13.57
CA GLU A 87 -4.02 -9.59 14.70
C GLU A 87 -2.87 -8.93 15.47
N ASP A 88 -2.09 -8.08 14.81
CA ASP A 88 -0.96 -7.36 15.39
C ASP A 88 -1.32 -5.94 15.89
N ALA A 89 -2.60 -5.58 15.91
CA ALA A 89 -3.06 -4.22 16.25
C ALA A 89 -2.55 -3.72 17.61
N ASP A 90 -2.55 -4.59 18.64
CA ASP A 90 -2.07 -4.20 19.97
C ASP A 90 -0.56 -4.03 20.02
N ARG A 91 0.19 -4.81 19.25
CA ARG A 91 1.62 -4.64 19.08
C ARG A 91 1.94 -3.36 18.29
N ALA A 92 1.14 -3.06 17.25
CA ALA A 92 1.29 -1.85 16.45
C ALA A 92 1.11 -0.58 17.26
N LYS A 93 0.19 -0.56 18.24
CA LYS A 93 0.08 0.54 19.22
C LYS A 93 1.37 0.76 20.01
N GLY A 94 2.11 -0.33 20.30
CA GLY A 94 3.41 -0.24 20.96
C GLY A 94 4.47 0.50 20.14
N ALA A 95 4.33 0.58 18.81
CA ALA A 95 5.23 1.33 17.95
C ALA A 95 5.23 2.84 18.26
N LEU A 96 4.09 3.40 18.70
CA LEU A 96 3.99 4.81 19.08
C LEU A 96 4.93 5.14 20.24
N ALA A 97 5.03 4.25 21.23
CA ALA A 97 5.98 4.41 22.36
C ALA A 97 7.46 4.31 21.94
N LEU A 98 7.72 3.71 20.78
CA LEU A 98 9.06 3.61 20.17
C LEU A 98 9.34 4.74 19.17
N GLY A 99 8.44 5.74 19.09
CA GLY A 99 8.61 6.91 18.24
C GLY A 99 8.07 6.78 16.83
N ALA A 100 7.21 5.79 16.52
CA ALA A 100 6.41 5.84 15.30
C ALA A 100 5.41 7.01 15.39
N LEU A 101 5.15 7.67 14.27
CA LEU A 101 4.17 8.76 14.20
C LEU A 101 2.75 8.23 14.20
N ASP A 102 2.56 7.04 13.62
CA ASP A 102 1.27 6.40 13.52
C ASP A 102 1.41 4.92 13.16
N TYR A 103 0.31 4.18 13.26
CA TYR A 103 0.21 2.82 12.73
C TYR A 103 -1.04 2.67 11.86
N LEU A 104 -0.92 1.87 10.82
CA LEU A 104 -1.97 1.60 9.84
C LEU A 104 -2.31 0.11 9.86
N LEU A 105 -3.59 -0.22 9.99
CA LEU A 105 -4.02 -1.61 9.90
C LEU A 105 -4.31 -2.00 8.46
N LYS A 106 -3.82 -3.15 8.04
CA LYS A 106 -4.16 -3.77 6.76
C LYS A 106 -5.57 -4.40 6.86
N PRO A 107 -6.42 -4.28 5.83
CA PRO A 107 -6.16 -3.62 4.55
C PRO A 107 -6.06 -2.10 4.68
N LEU A 108 -5.09 -1.48 3.98
CA LEU A 108 -4.80 -0.06 4.10
C LEU A 108 -5.93 0.80 3.51
N ASP A 109 -6.34 1.82 4.27
CA ASP A 109 -7.12 2.95 3.74
C ASP A 109 -6.16 3.96 3.10
N PHE A 110 -6.28 4.14 1.78
CA PHE A 110 -5.35 4.99 1.04
C PHE A 110 -5.55 6.48 1.26
N ASP A 111 -6.75 6.92 1.65
CA ASP A 111 -6.96 8.31 2.08
C ASP A 111 -6.29 8.55 3.42
N TYR A 112 -6.43 7.59 4.35
CA TYR A 112 -5.74 7.66 5.62
C TYR A 112 -4.22 7.59 5.45
N LEU A 113 -3.73 6.62 4.66
CA LEU A 113 -2.32 6.50 4.31
C LEU A 113 -1.78 7.80 3.71
N GLY A 114 -2.52 8.43 2.79
CA GLY A 114 -2.13 9.71 2.19
C GLY A 114 -1.92 10.80 3.24
N ARG A 115 -2.88 10.96 4.18
CA ARG A 115 -2.77 11.94 5.27
C ARG A 115 -1.64 11.61 6.25
N ALA A 116 -1.46 10.33 6.58
CA ALA A 116 -0.39 9.88 7.46
C ALA A 116 0.99 10.15 6.86
N ILE A 117 1.15 9.95 5.54
CA ILE A 117 2.38 10.26 4.82
C ILE A 117 2.64 11.76 4.78
N GLU A 118 1.64 12.60 4.47
CA GLU A 118 1.81 14.06 4.51
C GLU A 118 2.26 14.53 5.91
N LYS A 119 1.70 13.94 6.95
CA LYS A 119 2.11 14.19 8.33
C LYS A 119 3.55 13.73 8.60
N ALA A 120 3.95 12.55 8.07
CA ALA A 120 5.30 12.02 8.23
C ALA A 120 6.35 12.87 7.51
N LEU A 121 6.04 13.34 6.29
CA LEU A 121 6.89 14.26 5.53
C LEU A 121 7.06 15.60 6.26
N ALA A 122 5.97 16.12 6.82
CA ALA A 122 6.02 17.36 7.59
C ALA A 122 6.81 17.21 8.91
N ALA A 123 6.74 16.03 9.56
CA ALA A 123 7.47 15.75 10.81
C ALA A 123 8.99 15.71 10.62
N SER A 124 9.47 15.35 9.43
CA SER A 124 10.89 15.39 9.08
C SER A 124 11.39 16.81 8.82
N ALA A 125 10.50 17.79 8.72
CA ALA A 125 10.87 19.21 8.66
C ALA A 125 11.16 19.73 10.08
N PRO A 126 12.27 20.44 10.30
CA PRO A 126 12.65 20.90 11.64
C PRO A 126 11.62 21.90 12.20
N GLY A 127 11.00 21.57 13.35
CA GLY A 127 10.25 22.51 14.18
C GLY A 127 8.77 22.30 14.41
N LEU A 128 8.20 21.12 14.11
CA LEU A 128 6.78 20.85 14.36
C LEU A 128 6.58 19.80 15.46
N ASP A 129 5.80 20.15 16.47
CA ASP A 129 5.40 19.30 17.60
C ASP A 129 4.07 18.61 17.23
N TYR A 130 4.05 17.27 17.13
CA TYR A 130 2.89 16.52 16.67
C TYR A 130 2.26 15.70 17.78
N ALA A 131 1.25 16.26 18.41
CA ALA A 131 0.33 15.55 19.29
C ALA A 131 -1.08 15.63 18.73
N GLU A 132 -1.45 14.77 17.79
CA GLU A 132 -2.84 14.61 17.36
C GLU A 132 -3.30 13.15 17.37
N THR A 133 -4.58 12.99 17.70
CA THR A 133 -5.28 11.73 17.96
C THR A 133 -5.22 10.79 16.75
N PRO A 134 -4.91 9.50 16.94
CA PRO A 134 -4.98 8.50 15.87
C PRO A 134 -6.40 8.42 15.29
N ILE A 135 -6.51 8.48 13.97
CA ILE A 135 -7.80 8.26 13.29
C ILE A 135 -8.07 6.75 13.29
N ALA A 136 -9.31 6.35 13.57
CA ALA A 136 -9.69 4.95 13.66
C ALA A 136 -9.40 4.18 12.35
N PRO A 137 -8.83 2.98 12.43
CA PRO A 137 -8.52 2.17 11.25
C PRO A 137 -9.79 1.73 10.52
N VAL A 138 -9.70 1.63 9.20
CA VAL A 138 -10.78 1.12 8.33
C VAL A 138 -10.90 -0.39 8.51
N GLY A 139 -12.11 -0.88 8.75
CA GLY A 139 -12.34 -2.32 8.90
C GLY A 139 -12.08 -3.09 7.57
N PRO A 140 -11.63 -4.35 7.63
CA PRO A 140 -11.29 -5.16 6.45
C PRO A 140 -12.49 -5.42 5.52
N LEU A 141 -13.70 -5.31 6.02
CA LEU A 141 -14.95 -5.46 5.25
C LEU A 141 -15.56 -4.12 4.80
N SER A 142 -14.88 -3.00 5.05
CA SER A 142 -15.30 -1.71 4.52
C SER A 142 -15.12 -1.67 2.98
N PRO A 143 -15.84 -0.80 2.27
CA PRO A 143 -15.63 -0.64 0.83
C PRO A 143 -14.17 -0.38 0.46
N ALA A 144 -13.48 0.49 1.18
CA ALA A 144 -12.07 0.79 0.97
C ALA A 144 -11.18 -0.44 1.20
N GLY A 145 -11.39 -1.19 2.29
CA GLY A 145 -10.65 -2.41 2.59
C GLY A 145 -10.83 -3.50 1.53
N LEU A 146 -12.05 -3.67 1.02
CA LEU A 146 -12.33 -4.65 -0.03
C LEU A 146 -11.75 -4.26 -1.39
N LEU A 147 -11.73 -2.97 -1.72
CA LEU A 147 -11.07 -2.45 -2.93
C LEU A 147 -9.55 -2.57 -2.84
N TYR A 148 -8.96 -2.31 -1.66
CA TYR A 148 -7.55 -2.58 -1.41
C TYR A 148 -7.20 -4.07 -1.61
N THR A 149 -8.00 -4.97 -1.03
CA THR A 149 -7.78 -6.41 -1.15
C THR A 149 -7.86 -6.87 -2.60
N LEU A 150 -8.83 -6.34 -3.38
CA LEU A 150 -8.92 -6.60 -4.81
C LEU A 150 -7.68 -6.14 -5.55
N ALA A 151 -7.20 -4.91 -5.30
CA ALA A 151 -6.01 -4.37 -5.94
C ALA A 151 -4.78 -5.22 -5.60
N LEU A 152 -4.59 -5.59 -4.33
CA LEU A 152 -3.47 -6.42 -3.90
C LEU A 152 -3.48 -7.80 -4.59
N GLU A 153 -4.64 -8.45 -4.71
CA GLU A 153 -4.76 -9.74 -5.43
C GLU A 153 -4.49 -9.61 -6.92
N VAL A 154 -4.85 -8.47 -7.54
CA VAL A 154 -4.45 -8.17 -8.93
C VAL A 154 -2.93 -8.10 -9.03
N PHE A 155 -2.24 -7.32 -8.20
CA PHE A 155 -0.78 -7.22 -8.23
C PHE A 155 -0.09 -8.57 -7.99
N ARG A 156 -0.60 -9.40 -7.06
CA ARG A 156 -0.10 -10.77 -6.84
C ARG A 156 -0.26 -11.66 -8.07
N SER A 157 -1.38 -11.51 -8.78
CA SER A 157 -1.71 -12.33 -9.95
C SER A 157 -0.94 -11.94 -11.21
N THR A 158 -0.52 -10.69 -11.34
CA THR A 158 0.23 -10.18 -12.50
C THR A 158 1.74 -10.38 -12.36
N ARG A 159 2.27 -10.59 -11.16
CA ARG A 159 3.72 -10.82 -10.94
C ARG A 159 4.31 -12.01 -11.68
N PRO A 160 3.66 -13.19 -11.72
CA PRO A 160 4.21 -14.36 -12.39
C PRO A 160 4.09 -14.30 -13.91
N LEU A 161 3.46 -13.27 -14.50
CA LEU A 161 3.31 -13.11 -15.94
C LEU A 161 4.65 -12.93 -16.63
N SER A 162 4.75 -13.36 -17.89
CA SER A 162 5.90 -13.05 -18.73
C SER A 162 6.08 -11.52 -18.87
N PRO A 163 7.30 -11.01 -19.14
CA PRO A 163 7.52 -9.59 -19.32
C PRO A 163 6.59 -8.95 -20.36
N GLU A 164 6.29 -9.67 -21.44
CA GLU A 164 5.39 -9.23 -22.51
C GLU A 164 3.94 -9.14 -22.05
N ALA A 165 3.41 -10.20 -21.42
CA ALA A 165 2.06 -10.24 -20.87
C ALA A 165 1.89 -9.20 -19.75
N ARG A 166 2.90 -9.01 -18.90
CA ARG A 166 2.87 -7.99 -17.85
C ARG A 166 2.86 -6.59 -18.43
N ALA A 167 3.67 -6.29 -19.46
CA ALA A 167 3.70 -4.98 -20.10
C ALA A 167 2.40 -4.61 -20.83
N SER A 168 1.64 -5.59 -21.29
CA SER A 168 0.35 -5.39 -21.98
C SER A 168 -0.84 -5.46 -21.04
N VAL A 169 -1.24 -6.67 -20.67
CA VAL A 169 -2.46 -6.92 -19.88
C VAL A 169 -2.22 -6.70 -18.39
N GLY A 170 -1.06 -7.10 -17.87
CA GLY A 170 -0.73 -6.97 -16.45
C GLY A 170 -0.78 -5.54 -15.98
N THR A 171 -0.06 -4.64 -16.64
CA THR A 171 -0.05 -3.20 -16.30
C THR A 171 -1.44 -2.57 -16.41
N ALA A 172 -2.20 -2.91 -17.47
CA ALA A 172 -3.56 -2.38 -17.63
C ALA A 172 -4.50 -2.84 -16.51
N LEU A 173 -4.37 -4.10 -16.06
CA LEU A 173 -5.15 -4.66 -14.96
C LEU A 173 -4.77 -4.01 -13.62
N GLU A 174 -3.48 -3.85 -13.36
CA GLU A 174 -2.95 -3.17 -12.16
C GLU A 174 -3.45 -1.72 -12.07
N GLN A 175 -3.35 -0.96 -13.16
CA GLN A 175 -3.83 0.43 -13.22
C GLN A 175 -5.35 0.52 -13.04
N ALA A 176 -6.13 -0.39 -13.61
CA ALA A 176 -7.57 -0.42 -13.42
C ALA A 176 -7.96 -0.72 -11.96
N ALA A 177 -7.26 -1.65 -11.31
CA ALA A 177 -7.49 -1.99 -9.91
C ALA A 177 -7.11 -0.83 -8.97
N LEU A 178 -5.97 -0.19 -9.22
CA LEU A 178 -5.52 1.00 -8.48
C LEU A 178 -6.51 2.16 -8.64
N ALA A 179 -6.99 2.40 -9.86
CA ALA A 179 -8.01 3.43 -10.11
C ALA A 179 -9.34 3.15 -9.38
N ALA A 180 -9.76 1.88 -9.30
CA ALA A 180 -10.95 1.48 -8.55
C ALA A 180 -10.77 1.76 -7.05
N MET A 181 -9.60 1.44 -6.51
CA MET A 181 -9.26 1.68 -5.11
C MET A 181 -9.22 3.19 -4.78
N GLN A 182 -8.51 3.99 -5.59
CA GLN A 182 -8.40 5.44 -5.37
C GLN A 182 -9.74 6.17 -5.44
N ARG A 183 -10.64 5.75 -6.34
CA ARG A 183 -11.98 6.32 -6.48
C ARG A 183 -12.98 5.79 -5.46
N GLY A 184 -12.71 4.63 -4.88
CA GLY A 184 -13.55 4.00 -3.87
C GLY A 184 -13.63 4.76 -2.56
N VAL A 185 -12.67 5.65 -2.33
CA VAL A 185 -12.56 6.47 -1.13
C VAL A 185 -12.81 7.93 -1.54
N GLY A 186 -14.02 8.43 -1.31
CA GLY A 186 -14.39 9.83 -1.61
C GLY A 186 -14.82 10.11 -3.05
N GLY A 187 -14.74 9.15 -3.98
CA GLY A 187 -15.19 9.30 -5.36
C GLY A 187 -16.70 9.11 -5.54
N GLU A 188 -17.24 9.63 -6.64
CA GLU A 188 -18.64 9.37 -7.00
C GLU A 188 -18.86 7.86 -7.25
N LYS A 189 -19.95 7.31 -6.72
CA LYS A 189 -20.32 5.88 -6.89
C LYS A 189 -20.25 5.43 -8.35
N ALA A 190 -20.65 6.29 -9.29
CA ALA A 190 -20.60 5.99 -10.73
C ALA A 190 -19.17 5.79 -11.25
N GLU A 191 -18.19 6.49 -10.70
CA GLU A 191 -16.78 6.36 -11.07
C GLU A 191 -16.17 5.07 -10.55
N VAL A 192 -16.49 4.70 -9.31
CA VAL A 192 -16.10 3.41 -8.74
C VAL A 192 -16.65 2.25 -9.56
N ILE A 193 -17.92 2.34 -9.97
CA ILE A 193 -18.58 1.35 -10.84
C ILE A 193 -17.84 1.21 -12.18
N ARG A 194 -17.51 2.34 -12.83
CA ARG A 194 -16.78 2.33 -14.10
C ARG A 194 -15.41 1.63 -13.95
N ALA A 195 -14.67 1.98 -12.90
CA ALA A 195 -13.37 1.39 -12.63
C ALA A 195 -13.46 -0.12 -12.34
N LEU A 196 -14.41 -0.55 -11.51
CA LEU A 196 -14.65 -1.97 -11.24
C LEU A 196 -15.06 -2.76 -12.52
N ASN A 197 -15.86 -2.16 -13.39
CA ASN A 197 -16.20 -2.79 -14.68
C ASN A 197 -14.95 -2.90 -15.58
N GLN A 198 -14.05 -1.93 -15.54
CA GLN A 198 -12.79 -2.01 -16.28
C GLN A 198 -11.91 -3.15 -15.74
N VAL A 199 -11.76 -3.29 -14.43
CA VAL A 199 -11.04 -4.42 -13.82
C VAL A 199 -11.62 -5.75 -14.29
N ARG A 200 -12.95 -5.92 -14.23
CA ARG A 200 -13.62 -7.15 -14.68
C ARG A 200 -13.34 -7.47 -16.15
N ASN A 201 -13.42 -6.46 -17.02
CA ASN A 201 -13.15 -6.64 -18.44
C ASN A 201 -11.70 -7.06 -18.69
N MET A 202 -10.74 -6.48 -17.94
CA MET A 202 -9.33 -6.85 -18.04
C MET A 202 -9.05 -8.27 -17.52
N ILE A 203 -9.72 -8.71 -16.44
CA ILE A 203 -9.62 -10.10 -15.94
C ILE A 203 -10.05 -11.06 -17.04
N ARG A 204 -11.21 -10.84 -17.68
CA ARG A 204 -11.70 -11.69 -18.77
C ARG A 204 -10.76 -11.69 -19.96
N PHE A 205 -10.28 -10.52 -20.36
CA PHE A 205 -9.37 -10.39 -21.48
C PHE A 205 -8.03 -11.12 -21.21
N ALA A 206 -7.47 -11.00 -20.00
CA ALA A 206 -6.27 -11.73 -19.59
C ALA A 206 -6.49 -13.26 -19.59
N GLN A 207 -7.68 -13.72 -19.20
CA GLN A 207 -8.05 -15.13 -19.25
C GLN A 207 -8.21 -15.63 -20.69
N ASP A 208 -8.86 -14.86 -21.56
CA ASP A 208 -9.08 -15.22 -22.97
C ASP A 208 -7.75 -15.30 -23.75
N LEU A 209 -6.76 -14.48 -23.39
CA LEU A 209 -5.41 -14.55 -23.92
C LEU A 209 -4.57 -15.71 -23.34
N GLY A 210 -5.03 -16.33 -22.25
CA GLY A 210 -4.28 -17.38 -21.55
C GLY A 210 -3.17 -16.83 -20.64
N ASP A 211 -3.12 -15.52 -20.40
CA ASP A 211 -2.13 -14.89 -19.54
C ASP A 211 -2.35 -15.21 -18.06
N ILE A 212 -3.60 -15.37 -17.65
CA ILE A 212 -3.98 -15.88 -16.33
C ILE A 212 -4.81 -17.16 -16.42
N SER A 213 -4.63 -18.05 -15.44
CA SER A 213 -5.41 -19.28 -15.36
C SER A 213 -6.88 -19.03 -15.00
N ALA A 214 -7.76 -19.98 -15.34
CA ALA A 214 -9.17 -19.93 -14.92
C ALA A 214 -9.31 -19.88 -13.38
N GLU A 215 -8.42 -20.54 -12.64
CA GLU A 215 -8.38 -20.48 -11.17
C GLU A 215 -8.06 -19.08 -10.67
N THR A 216 -7.04 -18.42 -11.26
CA THR A 216 -6.66 -17.05 -10.93
C THR A 216 -7.78 -16.06 -11.25
N ALA A 217 -8.40 -16.20 -12.44
CA ALA A 217 -9.54 -15.37 -12.83
C ALA A 217 -10.72 -15.55 -11.85
N GLY A 218 -11.02 -16.79 -11.43
CA GLY A 218 -12.06 -17.08 -10.44
C GLY A 218 -11.81 -16.42 -9.09
N ARG A 219 -10.59 -16.47 -8.57
CA ARG A 219 -10.22 -15.77 -7.32
C ARG A 219 -10.40 -14.25 -7.44
N LEU A 220 -9.94 -13.65 -8.52
CA LEU A 220 -10.11 -12.22 -8.78
C LEU A 220 -11.60 -11.83 -8.89
N ASP A 221 -12.42 -12.66 -9.53
CA ASP A 221 -13.87 -12.44 -9.63
C ASP A 221 -14.55 -12.51 -8.25
N GLU A 222 -14.13 -13.38 -7.34
CA GLU A 222 -14.65 -13.41 -5.96
C GLU A 222 -14.36 -12.09 -5.22
N HIS A 223 -13.14 -11.58 -5.27
CA HIS A 223 -12.79 -10.30 -4.69
C HIS A 223 -13.55 -9.16 -5.34
N MET A 224 -13.72 -9.21 -6.66
CA MET A 224 -14.53 -8.26 -7.43
C MET A 224 -15.98 -8.24 -6.95
N VAL A 225 -16.62 -9.40 -6.77
CA VAL A 225 -18.00 -9.50 -6.28
C VAL A 225 -18.14 -8.92 -4.88
N ARG A 226 -17.20 -9.19 -3.99
CA ARG A 226 -17.20 -8.61 -2.63
C ARG A 226 -17.07 -7.09 -2.68
N ALA A 227 -16.13 -6.56 -3.46
CA ALA A 227 -15.93 -5.13 -3.64
C ALA A 227 -17.18 -4.45 -4.25
N ARG A 228 -17.80 -5.05 -5.26
CA ARG A 228 -19.04 -4.54 -5.88
C ARG A 228 -20.20 -4.45 -4.88
N ARG A 229 -20.40 -5.50 -4.08
CA ARG A 229 -21.47 -5.55 -3.07
C ARG A 229 -21.26 -4.47 -2.00
N SER A 230 -20.03 -4.20 -1.58
CA SER A 230 -19.73 -3.20 -0.55
C SER A 230 -20.06 -1.77 -1.00
N VAL A 231 -20.00 -1.48 -2.30
CA VAL A 231 -20.41 -0.19 -2.87
C VAL A 231 -21.88 -0.18 -3.33
N GLY A 232 -22.67 -1.21 -2.94
CA GLY A 232 -24.11 -1.30 -3.21
C GLY A 232 -24.44 -1.68 -4.65
N LEU A 233 -23.64 -2.58 -5.25
CA LEU A 233 -23.88 -3.19 -6.55
C LEU A 233 -24.19 -4.68 -6.39
N SER A 234 -25.29 -5.12 -6.93
CA SER A 234 -25.64 -6.53 -7.05
C SER A 234 -24.82 -7.22 -8.14
#